data_e13ef7c5f09de6f6be2f1c62b23f042a
#
_entry.id   e13ef7c5f09de6f6be2f1c62b23f042a
#
_cell.length_a   1.000
_cell.length_b   1.000
_cell.length_c   1.000
_cell.angle_alpha   90.00
_cell.angle_beta   90.00
_cell.angle_gamma   90.00
#
_symmetry.space_group_name_H-M   'P 1'
#
loop_
_entity.id
_entity.type
_entity.pdbx_description
1 polymer ?
#
loop_
_entity_poly.entity_id
_entity_poly.type
_entity_poly.pdbx_seq_one_letter_code
_entity_poly.pdbx_strand_id
1 'polypeptide(L)'
;NISFVVSLESLRKSLNVIHDSFFLSDYQVLNIFIAGVGLVGSNLLEQIRLQQQTLMKNNSLQIRVVGATNSRRFVVNRDGLDLTTYKQELEHSRNESSPERFRDEILRMNIFNSVFVDCTASAEVAGIYKDLLEHNVSVVAANKIAASSSYERYAELKSIARKRGVKFLFETNVGAGLPIINTISDLINSGDRIIKIEAVVSGTLNFIFNEMSATVPMSRAIRMAQEAGYAEPDPRVDLSGTDVIRKLVILSREAGYRVEQADVKKELFIPEKYFEGSVEE
;
A
#
# COMPACT_ATOMS: atom_id res chain seq x y z
N ASN A 1 -20.39 -37.63 7.40
CA ASN A 1 -19.00 -37.52 6.94
C ASN A 1 -18.94 -36.54 5.74
N ILE A 2 -18.03 -35.62 5.79
CA ILE A 2 -17.73 -34.70 4.69
C ILE A 2 -16.33 -35.03 4.19
N SER A 3 -16.15 -35.23 2.90
CA SER A 3 -14.87 -35.54 2.28
C SER A 3 -14.51 -34.48 1.24
N PHE A 4 -13.28 -34.06 1.20
CA PHE A 4 -12.75 -33.12 0.22
C PHE A 4 -11.64 -33.77 -0.58
N VAL A 5 -11.63 -33.50 -1.90
CA VAL A 5 -10.51 -33.84 -2.77
C VAL A 5 -9.78 -32.53 -3.11
N VAL A 6 -8.51 -32.49 -2.80
CA VAL A 6 -7.65 -31.32 -3.04
C VAL A 6 -6.37 -31.77 -3.74
N SER A 7 -5.68 -30.86 -4.44
CA SER A 7 -4.36 -31.15 -4.98
C SER A 7 -3.35 -31.40 -3.83
N LEU A 8 -2.35 -32.23 -4.09
CA LEU A 8 -1.31 -32.53 -3.10
C LEU A 8 -0.59 -31.26 -2.61
N GLU A 9 -0.38 -30.30 -3.52
CA GLU A 9 0.21 -29.00 -3.22
C GLU A 9 -0.64 -28.17 -2.23
N SER A 10 -1.96 -28.31 -2.32
CA SER A 10 -2.91 -27.62 -1.43
C SER A 10 -3.21 -28.35 -0.13
N LEU A 11 -2.75 -29.60 0.02
CA LEU A 11 -3.12 -30.46 1.16
C LEU A 11 -2.82 -29.80 2.50
N ARG A 12 -1.60 -29.29 2.71
CA ARG A 12 -1.19 -28.64 3.95
C ARG A 12 -2.01 -27.39 4.26
N LYS A 13 -2.28 -26.58 3.23
CA LYS A 13 -3.11 -25.38 3.35
C LYS A 13 -4.55 -25.74 3.74
N SER A 14 -5.12 -26.75 3.08
CA SER A 14 -6.47 -27.24 3.35
C SER A 14 -6.61 -27.80 4.75
N LEU A 15 -5.63 -28.58 5.22
CA LEU A 15 -5.61 -29.10 6.58
C LEU A 15 -5.55 -27.98 7.62
N ASN A 16 -4.72 -26.95 7.41
CA ASN A 16 -4.65 -25.82 8.32
C ASN A 16 -5.96 -25.04 8.36
N VAL A 17 -6.58 -24.75 7.20
CA VAL A 17 -7.89 -24.07 7.12
C VAL A 17 -8.97 -24.85 7.86
N ILE A 18 -9.04 -26.18 7.65
CA ILE A 18 -10.00 -27.05 8.34
C ILE A 18 -9.72 -27.05 9.85
N HIS A 19 -8.46 -27.21 10.24
CA HIS A 19 -8.06 -27.18 11.65
C HIS A 19 -8.49 -25.87 12.32
N ASP A 20 -8.11 -24.73 11.75
CA ASP A 20 -8.41 -23.40 12.30
C ASP A 20 -9.91 -23.12 12.35
N SER A 21 -10.69 -23.68 11.39
CA SER A 21 -12.15 -23.50 11.33
C SER A 21 -12.91 -24.39 12.32
N PHE A 22 -12.41 -25.61 12.62
CA PHE A 22 -13.11 -26.58 13.46
C PHE A 22 -12.62 -26.63 14.89
N PHE A 23 -11.34 -26.36 15.14
CA PHE A 23 -10.74 -26.48 16.46
C PHE A 23 -10.55 -25.14 17.16
N LEU A 24 -11.11 -24.04 16.58
CA LEU A 24 -11.07 -22.69 17.16
C LEU A 24 -9.63 -22.38 17.63
N SER A 25 -8.78 -22.05 16.68
CA SER A 25 -7.51 -21.41 17.05
C SER A 25 -7.83 -20.22 17.96
N ASP A 26 -7.20 -20.15 19.11
CA ASP A 26 -7.39 -19.06 20.07
C ASP A 26 -7.10 -17.69 19.43
N TYR A 27 -6.43 -17.69 18.27
CA TYR A 27 -6.11 -16.48 17.53
C TYR A 27 -6.14 -16.69 16.01
N GLN A 28 -6.52 -15.63 15.32
CA GLN A 28 -6.38 -15.50 13.88
C GLN A 28 -4.94 -15.10 13.53
N VAL A 29 -4.26 -15.87 12.70
CA VAL A 29 -2.90 -15.56 12.24
C VAL A 29 -2.95 -14.87 10.88
N LEU A 30 -2.31 -13.70 10.76
CA LEU A 30 -2.01 -13.03 9.49
C LEU A 30 -0.53 -13.18 9.18
N ASN A 31 -0.23 -13.72 8.00
CA ASN A 31 1.14 -13.92 7.53
C ASN A 31 1.50 -12.81 6.53
N ILE A 32 2.39 -11.91 6.92
CA ILE A 32 2.74 -10.71 6.17
C ILE A 32 4.02 -10.91 5.37
N PHE A 33 3.97 -10.56 4.09
CA PHE A 33 5.11 -10.35 3.20
C PHE A 33 5.20 -8.86 2.87
N ILE A 34 6.29 -8.20 3.22
CA ILE A 34 6.45 -6.76 3.02
C ILE A 34 7.47 -6.45 1.92
N ALA A 35 7.07 -5.65 0.96
CA ALA A 35 7.95 -5.07 -0.05
C ALA A 35 8.24 -3.60 0.27
N GLY A 36 9.54 -3.27 0.35
CA GLY A 36 10.01 -1.94 0.72
C GLY A 36 10.13 -1.76 2.23
N VAL A 37 11.37 -1.81 2.73
CA VAL A 37 11.74 -1.60 4.12
C VAL A 37 12.44 -0.24 4.33
N GLY A 38 12.08 0.75 3.50
CA GLY A 38 12.44 2.16 3.68
C GLY A 38 11.66 2.79 4.85
N LEU A 39 11.49 4.10 4.82
CA LEU A 39 10.85 4.84 5.91
C LEU A 39 9.46 4.28 6.27
N VAL A 40 8.57 4.09 5.30
CA VAL A 40 7.20 3.60 5.54
C VAL A 40 7.22 2.16 6.05
N GLY A 41 7.92 1.25 5.35
CA GLY A 41 7.91 -0.16 5.72
C GLY A 41 8.63 -0.46 7.04
N SER A 42 9.74 0.24 7.34
CA SER A 42 10.42 0.06 8.62
C SER A 42 9.59 0.58 9.81
N ASN A 43 8.87 1.67 9.63
CA ASN A 43 7.94 2.16 10.65
C ASN A 43 6.77 1.19 10.87
N LEU A 44 6.22 0.61 9.80
CA LEU A 44 5.17 -0.42 9.92
C LEU A 44 5.68 -1.65 10.67
N LEU A 45 6.88 -2.14 10.35
CA LEU A 45 7.48 -3.29 11.05
C LEU A 45 7.71 -2.99 12.54
N GLU A 46 8.14 -1.78 12.87
CA GLU A 46 8.29 -1.36 14.27
C GLU A 46 6.93 -1.25 14.98
N GLN A 47 5.91 -0.71 14.33
CA GLN A 47 4.55 -0.70 14.89
C GLN A 47 4.02 -2.11 15.14
N ILE A 48 4.23 -3.04 14.20
CA ILE A 48 3.87 -4.45 14.37
C ILE A 48 4.59 -5.02 15.59
N ARG A 49 5.91 -4.82 15.70
CA ARG A 49 6.72 -5.30 16.82
C ARG A 49 6.20 -4.82 18.18
N LEU A 50 5.84 -3.54 18.27
CA LEU A 50 5.34 -2.94 19.51
C LEU A 50 3.90 -3.38 19.85
N GLN A 51 3.06 -3.63 18.82
CA GLN A 51 1.64 -3.91 19.02
C GLN A 51 1.30 -5.40 19.07
N GLN A 52 2.22 -6.31 18.74
CA GLN A 52 1.96 -7.75 18.65
C GLN A 52 1.23 -8.32 19.88
N GLN A 53 1.73 -8.02 21.08
CA GLN A 53 1.14 -8.53 22.31
C GLN A 53 -0.27 -7.97 22.59
N THR A 54 -0.46 -6.69 22.31
CA THR A 54 -1.75 -6.01 22.46
C THR A 54 -2.79 -6.58 21.51
N LEU A 55 -2.43 -6.77 20.24
CA LEU A 55 -3.30 -7.35 19.22
C LEU A 55 -3.66 -8.80 19.56
N MET A 56 -2.71 -9.57 20.03
CA MET A 56 -2.94 -10.95 20.43
C MET A 56 -3.88 -11.04 21.63
N LYS A 57 -3.67 -10.21 22.65
CA LYS A 57 -4.49 -10.21 23.88
C LYS A 57 -5.90 -9.67 23.69
N ASN A 58 -6.02 -8.55 22.97
CA ASN A 58 -7.28 -7.81 22.90
C ASN A 58 -8.14 -8.19 21.69
N ASN A 59 -7.51 -8.66 20.60
CA ASN A 59 -8.18 -8.91 19.34
C ASN A 59 -8.05 -10.37 18.87
N SER A 60 -7.39 -11.23 19.66
CA SER A 60 -7.06 -12.60 19.23
C SER A 60 -6.38 -12.64 17.86
N LEU A 61 -5.52 -11.65 17.57
CA LEU A 61 -4.86 -11.47 16.28
C LEU A 61 -3.34 -11.59 16.44
N GLN A 62 -2.75 -12.60 15.80
CA GLN A 62 -1.32 -12.76 15.67
C GLN A 62 -0.85 -12.30 14.31
N ILE A 63 -0.02 -11.25 14.26
CA ILE A 63 0.64 -10.82 13.04
C ILE A 63 2.03 -11.48 12.98
N ARG A 64 2.29 -12.21 11.90
CA ARG A 64 3.56 -12.87 11.64
C ARG A 64 4.16 -12.32 10.36
N VAL A 65 5.31 -11.65 10.45
CA VAL A 65 6.04 -11.20 9.27
C VAL A 65 6.89 -12.36 8.77
N VAL A 66 6.51 -12.94 7.64
CA VAL A 66 7.14 -14.15 7.07
C VAL A 66 8.06 -13.85 5.90
N GLY A 67 8.06 -12.61 5.40
CA GLY A 67 8.97 -12.19 4.35
C GLY A 67 9.15 -10.68 4.31
N ALA A 68 10.36 -10.24 3.98
CA ALA A 68 10.71 -8.84 3.78
C ALA A 68 11.64 -8.70 2.58
N THR A 69 11.44 -7.65 1.77
CA THR A 69 12.30 -7.37 0.62
C THR A 69 12.61 -5.88 0.51
N ASN A 70 13.82 -5.59 0.04
CA ASN A 70 14.23 -4.29 -0.48
C ASN A 70 14.54 -4.40 -1.99
N SER A 71 15.11 -3.36 -2.59
CA SER A 71 15.48 -3.36 -4.02
C SER A 71 16.61 -4.32 -4.39
N ARG A 72 17.28 -4.93 -3.43
CA ARG A 72 18.47 -5.77 -3.68
C ARG A 72 18.28 -7.21 -3.25
N ARG A 73 17.66 -7.44 -2.09
CA ARG A 73 17.59 -8.75 -1.45
C ARG A 73 16.25 -8.98 -0.78
N PHE A 74 15.92 -10.25 -0.55
CA PHE A 74 14.79 -10.61 0.28
C PHE A 74 15.15 -11.72 1.29
N VAL A 75 14.38 -11.78 2.37
CA VAL A 75 14.42 -12.85 3.37
C VAL A 75 13.03 -13.39 3.58
N VAL A 76 12.92 -14.67 3.82
CA VAL A 76 11.66 -15.35 4.19
C VAL A 76 11.92 -16.36 5.30
N ASN A 77 10.97 -16.43 6.21
CA ASN A 77 10.95 -17.46 7.26
C ASN A 77 9.49 -17.82 7.55
N ARG A 78 9.11 -19.08 7.34
CA ARG A 78 7.74 -19.56 7.54
C ARG A 78 7.24 -19.36 8.97
N ASP A 79 8.12 -19.44 9.93
CA ASP A 79 7.80 -19.32 11.36
C ASP A 79 7.80 -17.87 11.85
N GLY A 80 8.17 -16.93 10.97
CA GLY A 80 8.26 -15.50 11.22
C GLY A 80 9.69 -15.00 11.32
N LEU A 81 9.90 -13.78 10.86
CA LEU A 81 11.17 -13.05 11.00
C LEU A 81 11.24 -12.41 12.38
N ASP A 82 12.42 -12.37 12.96
CA ASP A 82 12.69 -11.54 14.14
C ASP A 82 12.78 -10.07 13.70
N LEU A 83 11.81 -9.26 14.15
CA LEU A 83 11.73 -7.85 13.78
C LEU A 83 12.83 -6.98 14.42
N THR A 84 13.64 -7.55 15.31
CA THR A 84 14.81 -6.86 15.87
C THR A 84 16.07 -7.06 15.01
N THR A 85 16.16 -8.16 14.25
CA THR A 85 17.34 -8.55 13.46
C THR A 85 17.10 -8.58 11.95
N TYR A 86 15.85 -8.45 11.49
CA TYR A 86 15.49 -8.61 10.06
C TYR A 86 16.35 -7.76 9.10
N LYS A 87 16.81 -6.57 9.51
CA LYS A 87 17.66 -5.72 8.68
C LYS A 87 19.00 -6.37 8.40
N GLN A 88 19.63 -6.96 9.43
CA GLN A 88 20.89 -7.67 9.31
C GLN A 88 20.70 -8.94 8.47
N GLU A 89 19.62 -9.69 8.72
CA GLU A 89 19.29 -10.87 7.93
C GLU A 89 19.10 -10.52 6.45
N LEU A 90 18.43 -9.40 6.16
CA LEU A 90 18.22 -8.90 4.81
C LEU A 90 19.53 -8.49 4.12
N GLU A 91 20.43 -7.80 4.82
CA GLU A 91 21.75 -7.41 4.33
C GLU A 91 22.64 -8.61 3.99
N HIS A 92 22.58 -9.68 4.80
CA HIS A 92 23.38 -10.88 4.62
C HIS A 92 22.68 -11.96 3.76
N SER A 93 21.44 -11.72 3.35
CA SER A 93 20.70 -12.69 2.52
C SER A 93 21.41 -12.92 1.20
N ARG A 94 21.37 -14.17 0.73
CA ARG A 94 21.86 -14.56 -0.60
C ARG A 94 20.79 -14.46 -1.68
N ASN A 95 19.53 -14.22 -1.29
CA ASN A 95 18.42 -14.14 -2.23
C ASN A 95 18.38 -12.76 -2.86
N GLU A 96 18.75 -12.68 -4.13
CA GLU A 96 18.58 -11.45 -4.92
C GLU A 96 17.11 -11.15 -5.12
N SER A 97 16.72 -9.88 -4.93
CA SER A 97 15.35 -9.44 -5.07
C SER A 97 15.04 -9.01 -6.50
N SER A 98 13.92 -9.49 -7.00
CA SER A 98 13.07 -8.82 -7.98
C SER A 98 11.61 -9.01 -7.56
N PRO A 99 10.68 -8.20 -8.08
CA PRO A 99 9.25 -8.37 -7.78
C PRO A 99 8.77 -9.79 -8.10
N GLU A 100 9.19 -10.35 -9.23
CA GLU A 100 8.81 -11.69 -9.70
C GLU A 100 9.37 -12.78 -8.78
N ARG A 101 10.65 -12.70 -8.42
CA ARG A 101 11.28 -13.69 -7.52
C ARG A 101 10.62 -13.68 -6.15
N PHE A 102 10.31 -12.50 -5.62
CA PHE A 102 9.64 -12.40 -4.32
C PHE A 102 8.20 -12.92 -4.39
N ARG A 103 7.45 -12.60 -5.47
CA ARG A 103 6.14 -13.18 -5.75
C ARG A 103 6.21 -14.71 -5.81
N ASP A 104 7.13 -15.25 -6.60
CA ASP A 104 7.26 -16.70 -6.79
C ASP A 104 7.55 -17.41 -5.47
N GLU A 105 8.36 -16.79 -4.62
CA GLU A 105 8.64 -17.31 -3.27
C GLU A 105 7.39 -17.28 -2.38
N ILE A 106 6.62 -16.18 -2.39
CA ILE A 106 5.33 -16.09 -1.66
C ILE A 106 4.40 -17.21 -2.11
N LEU A 107 4.26 -17.42 -3.42
CA LEU A 107 3.39 -18.44 -3.98
C LEU A 107 3.90 -19.85 -3.65
N ARG A 108 5.21 -20.08 -3.72
CA ARG A 108 5.85 -21.36 -3.33
C ARG A 108 5.62 -21.68 -1.87
N MET A 109 5.70 -20.69 -0.98
CA MET A 109 5.44 -20.88 0.45
C MET A 109 3.98 -21.28 0.72
N ASN A 110 3.04 -20.84 -0.09
CA ASN A 110 1.63 -21.19 -0.05
C ASN A 110 1.05 -21.23 1.38
N ILE A 111 1.22 -20.12 2.10
CA ILE A 111 0.75 -19.98 3.49
C ILE A 111 -0.68 -19.44 3.49
N PHE A 112 -1.51 -19.99 4.37
CA PHE A 112 -2.88 -19.49 4.58
C PHE A 112 -2.87 -18.09 5.22
N ASN A 113 -3.92 -17.28 4.97
CA ASN A 113 -4.01 -15.88 5.45
C ASN A 113 -2.78 -15.04 5.13
N SER A 114 -2.28 -15.17 3.91
CA SER A 114 -1.15 -14.38 3.44
C SER A 114 -1.61 -12.99 3.00
N VAL A 115 -0.84 -11.99 3.42
CA VAL A 115 -1.03 -10.58 3.05
C VAL A 115 0.29 -10.04 2.51
N PHE A 116 0.27 -9.55 1.28
CA PHE A 116 1.37 -8.80 0.70
C PHE A 116 1.18 -7.31 1.00
N VAL A 117 2.19 -6.69 1.58
CA VAL A 117 2.18 -5.26 1.94
C VAL A 117 3.19 -4.53 1.06
N ASP A 118 2.74 -3.60 0.24
CA ASP A 118 3.59 -2.77 -0.60
C ASP A 118 3.81 -1.38 0.01
N CYS A 119 5.03 -1.17 0.51
CA CYS A 119 5.52 0.11 1.01
C CYS A 119 6.51 0.78 0.04
N THR A 120 6.43 0.44 -1.26
CA THR A 120 7.29 1.01 -2.31
C THR A 120 6.56 2.09 -3.13
N ALA A 121 7.30 2.70 -4.05
CA ALA A 121 6.75 3.52 -5.14
C ALA A 121 7.02 2.88 -6.52
N SER A 122 7.32 1.57 -6.58
CA SER A 122 7.69 0.86 -7.80
C SER A 122 6.46 0.42 -8.60
N ALA A 123 6.49 0.71 -9.90
CA ALA A 123 5.49 0.21 -10.84
C ALA A 123 5.61 -1.31 -11.06
N GLU A 124 6.83 -1.85 -11.00
CA GLU A 124 7.10 -3.27 -11.14
C GLU A 124 6.51 -4.05 -9.96
N VAL A 125 6.68 -3.55 -8.73
CA VAL A 125 6.06 -4.16 -7.54
C VAL A 125 4.53 -4.10 -7.63
N ALA A 126 3.95 -2.99 -8.06
CA ALA A 126 2.51 -2.93 -8.31
C ALA A 126 2.07 -3.89 -9.44
N GLY A 127 3.00 -4.29 -10.32
CA GLY A 127 2.78 -5.23 -11.42
C GLY A 127 2.36 -6.62 -10.97
N ILE A 128 2.86 -7.10 -9.85
CA ILE A 128 2.63 -8.48 -9.38
C ILE A 128 1.31 -8.66 -8.60
N TYR A 129 0.54 -7.62 -8.32
CA TYR A 129 -0.68 -7.72 -7.49
C TYR A 129 -1.71 -8.67 -8.07
N LYS A 130 -1.87 -8.69 -9.38
CA LYS A 130 -2.81 -9.60 -10.05
C LYS A 130 -2.52 -11.05 -9.70
N ASP A 131 -1.27 -11.47 -9.89
CA ASP A 131 -0.86 -12.85 -9.61
C ASP A 131 -1.08 -13.23 -8.14
N LEU A 132 -0.75 -12.31 -7.22
CA LEU A 132 -0.94 -12.52 -5.79
C LEU A 132 -2.42 -12.70 -5.43
N LEU A 133 -3.28 -11.80 -5.93
CA LEU A 133 -4.73 -11.87 -5.68
C LEU A 133 -5.34 -13.15 -6.27
N GLU A 134 -4.92 -13.56 -7.49
CA GLU A 134 -5.37 -14.81 -8.13
C GLU A 134 -4.99 -16.06 -7.33
N HIS A 135 -3.91 -15.98 -6.53
CA HIS A 135 -3.45 -17.07 -5.66
C HIS A 135 -3.87 -16.90 -4.19
N ASN A 136 -4.93 -16.15 -3.93
CA ASN A 136 -5.53 -15.95 -2.61
C ASN A 136 -4.58 -15.26 -1.60
N VAL A 137 -3.70 -14.38 -2.06
CA VAL A 137 -2.91 -13.47 -1.23
C VAL A 137 -3.57 -12.11 -1.25
N SER A 138 -3.95 -11.60 -0.09
CA SER A 138 -4.47 -10.22 0.02
C SER A 138 -3.36 -9.21 -0.22
N VAL A 139 -3.70 -8.05 -0.77
CA VAL A 139 -2.76 -6.96 -1.03
C VAL A 139 -3.16 -5.72 -0.24
N VAL A 140 -2.20 -5.16 0.49
CA VAL A 140 -2.33 -3.86 1.19
C VAL A 140 -1.24 -2.94 0.67
N ALA A 141 -1.61 -1.80 0.10
CA ALA A 141 -0.66 -0.95 -0.62
C ALA A 141 -0.64 0.49 -0.11
N ALA A 142 0.55 0.97 0.29
CA ALA A 142 0.84 2.39 0.36
C ALA A 142 1.19 2.96 -1.03
N ASN A 143 1.58 2.09 -1.96
CA ASN A 143 1.86 2.41 -3.36
C ASN A 143 0.58 2.77 -4.11
N LYS A 144 0.52 3.99 -4.65
CA LYS A 144 -0.67 4.53 -5.34
C LYS A 144 -0.82 4.04 -6.78
N ILE A 145 0.23 3.46 -7.38
CA ILE A 145 0.29 3.20 -8.82
C ILE A 145 -0.86 2.28 -9.27
N ALA A 146 -1.09 1.17 -8.60
CA ALA A 146 -2.14 0.23 -8.99
C ALA A 146 -3.54 0.85 -8.88
N ALA A 147 -3.84 1.54 -7.79
CA ALA A 147 -5.15 2.17 -7.55
C ALA A 147 -5.42 3.37 -8.48
N SER A 148 -4.36 4.06 -8.95
CA SER A 148 -4.45 5.19 -9.89
C SER A 148 -4.07 4.85 -11.34
N SER A 149 -3.81 3.57 -11.68
CA SER A 149 -3.54 3.11 -13.04
C SER A 149 -4.76 3.29 -13.97
N SER A 150 -4.79 2.67 -15.16
CA SER A 150 -6.02 2.66 -15.96
C SER A 150 -7.21 2.09 -15.18
N TYR A 151 -8.40 2.59 -15.46
CA TYR A 151 -9.61 2.12 -14.77
C TYR A 151 -9.82 0.61 -14.95
N GLU A 152 -9.52 0.08 -16.12
CA GLU A 152 -9.63 -1.35 -16.42
C GLU A 152 -8.77 -2.19 -15.47
N ARG A 153 -7.50 -1.79 -15.27
CA ARG A 153 -6.58 -2.48 -14.35
C ARG A 153 -7.03 -2.39 -12.90
N TYR A 154 -7.44 -1.20 -12.46
CA TYR A 154 -7.99 -1.02 -11.12
C TYR A 154 -9.22 -1.90 -10.90
N ALA A 155 -10.19 -1.87 -11.84
CA ALA A 155 -11.41 -2.66 -11.78
C ALA A 155 -11.14 -4.17 -11.82
N GLU A 156 -10.17 -4.61 -12.63
CA GLU A 156 -9.70 -5.99 -12.68
C GLU A 156 -9.22 -6.46 -11.31
N LEU A 157 -8.31 -5.72 -10.66
CA LEU A 157 -7.77 -6.07 -9.34
C LEU A 157 -8.88 -6.14 -8.27
N LYS A 158 -9.80 -5.17 -8.24
CA LYS A 158 -10.97 -5.19 -7.34
C LYS A 158 -11.88 -6.39 -7.61
N SER A 159 -12.10 -6.73 -8.89
CA SER A 159 -12.91 -7.89 -9.30
C SER A 159 -12.27 -9.22 -8.88
N ILE A 160 -10.97 -9.39 -9.11
CA ILE A 160 -10.22 -10.59 -8.69
C ILE A 160 -10.29 -10.75 -7.17
N ALA A 161 -9.98 -9.68 -6.43
CA ALA A 161 -10.02 -9.71 -4.97
C ALA A 161 -11.39 -10.16 -4.46
N ARG A 162 -12.49 -9.61 -5.02
CA ARG A 162 -13.86 -9.99 -4.67
C ARG A 162 -14.16 -11.46 -5.00
N LYS A 163 -13.81 -11.90 -6.21
CA LYS A 163 -14.05 -13.29 -6.66
C LYS A 163 -13.28 -14.33 -5.84
N ARG A 164 -12.07 -13.97 -5.39
CA ARG A 164 -11.21 -14.84 -4.59
C ARG A 164 -11.49 -14.76 -3.08
N GLY A 165 -12.32 -13.81 -2.63
CA GLY A 165 -12.57 -13.58 -1.21
C GLY A 165 -11.38 -13.01 -0.46
N VAL A 166 -10.42 -12.39 -1.16
CA VAL A 166 -9.27 -11.70 -0.60
C VAL A 166 -9.45 -10.18 -0.67
N LYS A 167 -8.54 -9.42 -0.05
CA LYS A 167 -8.63 -7.97 0.04
C LYS A 167 -7.60 -7.30 -0.87
N PHE A 168 -8.01 -6.19 -1.51
CA PHE A 168 -7.12 -5.21 -2.11
C PHE A 168 -7.40 -3.87 -1.44
N LEU A 169 -6.53 -3.48 -0.51
CA LEU A 169 -6.70 -2.32 0.37
C LEU A 169 -5.56 -1.31 0.15
N PHE A 170 -5.90 -0.02 0.19
CA PHE A 170 -4.95 1.07 -0.07
C PHE A 170 -5.36 2.36 0.67
N GLU A 171 -5.81 2.24 1.91
CA GLU A 171 -6.30 3.36 2.75
C GLU A 171 -5.30 4.52 2.81
N THR A 172 -4.02 4.21 3.02
CA THR A 172 -2.97 5.23 3.17
C THR A 172 -2.60 5.97 1.88
N ASN A 173 -3.22 5.60 0.74
CA ASN A 173 -3.00 6.30 -0.52
C ASN A 173 -3.54 7.72 -0.50
N VAL A 174 -4.58 7.99 0.29
CA VAL A 174 -5.17 9.33 0.44
C VAL A 174 -5.43 9.60 1.92
N GLY A 175 -4.99 10.76 2.41
CA GLY A 175 -5.25 11.21 3.76
C GLY A 175 -4.35 10.59 4.84
N ALA A 176 -3.25 9.97 4.46
CA ALA A 176 -2.28 9.33 5.36
C ALA A 176 -2.96 8.34 6.33
N GLY A 177 -3.01 8.63 7.62
CA GLY A 177 -3.64 7.77 8.63
C GLY A 177 -5.13 8.02 8.86
N LEU A 178 -5.77 8.89 8.08
CA LEU A 178 -7.21 9.14 8.22
C LEU A 178 -8.04 8.08 7.51
N PRO A 179 -9.17 7.63 8.06
CA PRO A 179 -10.02 6.60 7.45
C PRO A 179 -10.93 7.21 6.36
N ILE A 180 -10.36 7.63 5.25
CA ILE A 180 -11.09 8.33 4.16
C ILE A 180 -11.69 7.31 3.18
N ILE A 181 -10.89 6.38 2.67
CA ILE A 181 -11.32 5.40 1.69
C ILE A 181 -12.32 4.42 2.30
N ASN A 182 -12.06 3.94 3.51
CA ASN A 182 -13.00 3.08 4.23
C ASN A 182 -14.33 3.81 4.48
N THR A 183 -14.30 5.07 4.90
CA THR A 183 -15.53 5.87 5.10
C THR A 183 -16.34 6.00 3.81
N ILE A 184 -15.70 6.30 2.68
CA ILE A 184 -16.36 6.34 1.37
C ILE A 184 -16.98 4.98 1.04
N SER A 185 -16.23 3.90 1.23
CA SER A 185 -16.71 2.54 0.98
C SER A 185 -17.91 2.18 1.85
N ASP A 186 -17.90 2.55 3.12
CA ASP A 186 -19.02 2.31 4.05
C ASP A 186 -20.27 3.08 3.64
N LEU A 187 -20.13 4.34 3.24
CA LEU A 187 -21.25 5.14 2.71
C LEU A 187 -21.86 4.50 1.45
N ILE A 188 -21.04 4.14 0.48
CA ILE A 188 -21.49 3.49 -0.76
C ILE A 188 -22.16 2.14 -0.47
N ASN A 189 -21.58 1.32 0.41
CA ASN A 189 -22.14 0.02 0.78
C ASN A 189 -23.46 0.15 1.56
N SER A 190 -23.67 1.28 2.24
CA SER A 190 -24.92 1.61 2.93
C SER A 190 -26.01 2.16 2.00
N GLY A 191 -25.71 2.28 0.70
CA GLY A 191 -26.64 2.78 -0.31
C GLY A 191 -26.61 4.30 -0.50
N ASP A 192 -25.64 5.00 0.10
CA ASP A 192 -25.46 6.43 -0.11
C ASP A 192 -24.71 6.72 -1.43
N ARG A 193 -24.77 7.96 -1.87
CA ARG A 193 -24.13 8.42 -3.10
C ARG A 193 -23.31 9.67 -2.84
N ILE A 194 -22.03 9.60 -3.10
CA ILE A 194 -21.14 10.76 -3.03
C ILE A 194 -21.42 11.67 -4.22
N ILE A 195 -21.84 12.90 -3.96
CA ILE A 195 -22.15 13.89 -4.98
C ILE A 195 -20.94 14.79 -5.25
N LYS A 196 -20.18 15.13 -4.22
CA LYS A 196 -19.06 16.07 -4.29
C LYS A 196 -18.01 15.73 -3.24
N ILE A 197 -16.74 15.83 -3.61
CA ILE A 197 -15.60 15.77 -2.69
C ILE A 197 -14.79 17.04 -2.86
N GLU A 198 -14.55 17.76 -1.77
CA GLU A 198 -13.65 18.90 -1.71
C GLU A 198 -12.59 18.60 -0.64
N ALA A 199 -11.32 18.64 -1.01
CA ALA A 199 -10.26 18.27 -0.09
C ALA A 199 -8.92 18.93 -0.43
N VAL A 200 -8.14 19.22 0.57
CA VAL A 200 -6.69 19.48 0.46
C VAL A 200 -5.98 18.18 0.69
N VAL A 201 -5.41 17.61 -0.37
CA VAL A 201 -4.81 16.25 -0.35
C VAL A 201 -3.29 16.25 -0.50
N SER A 202 -2.65 17.42 -0.46
CA SER A 202 -1.19 17.58 -0.46
C SER A 202 -0.73 18.31 0.80
N GLY A 203 0.01 17.59 1.66
CA GLY A 203 0.63 18.19 2.83
C GLY A 203 1.69 19.24 2.45
N THR A 204 2.50 18.96 1.43
CA THR A 204 3.53 19.86 0.92
C THR A 204 2.93 21.17 0.41
N LEU A 205 1.93 21.11 -0.46
CA LEU A 205 1.28 22.31 -0.98
C LEU A 205 0.57 23.08 0.12
N ASN A 206 -0.10 22.37 1.05
CA ASN A 206 -0.73 23.01 2.21
C ASN A 206 0.29 23.77 3.05
N PHE A 207 1.45 23.17 3.34
CA PHE A 207 2.52 23.87 4.06
C PHE A 207 3.01 25.11 3.30
N ILE A 208 3.34 24.96 2.01
CA ILE A 208 3.83 26.07 1.18
C ILE A 208 2.84 27.23 1.19
N PHE A 209 1.56 26.97 0.97
CA PHE A 209 0.53 28.03 0.93
C PHE A 209 0.29 28.70 2.28
N ASN A 210 0.41 27.95 3.38
CA ASN A 210 0.28 28.52 4.72
C ASN A 210 1.47 29.40 5.13
N GLU A 211 2.68 29.09 4.64
CA GLU A 211 3.88 29.88 4.92
C GLU A 211 3.98 31.12 4.04
N MET A 212 3.31 31.15 2.89
CA MET A 212 3.32 32.32 2.01
C MET A 212 2.63 33.53 2.63
N SER A 213 3.29 34.69 2.52
CA SER A 213 2.76 35.95 3.02
C SER A 213 3.35 37.13 2.21
N ALA A 214 2.96 38.36 2.53
CA ALA A 214 3.55 39.54 1.91
C ALA A 214 5.08 39.65 2.09
N THR A 215 5.62 38.99 3.13
CA THR A 215 7.06 38.99 3.44
C THR A 215 7.75 37.67 3.13
N VAL A 216 7.01 36.61 2.85
CA VAL A 216 7.52 35.29 2.51
C VAL A 216 7.06 34.91 1.09
N PRO A 217 7.91 35.12 0.09
CA PRO A 217 7.60 34.74 -1.29
C PRO A 217 7.59 33.22 -1.44
N MET A 218 6.93 32.71 -2.47
CA MET A 218 6.75 31.29 -2.75
C MET A 218 8.08 30.52 -2.78
N SER A 219 9.12 31.08 -3.41
CA SER A 219 10.44 30.45 -3.47
C SER A 219 11.06 30.21 -2.09
N ARG A 220 10.79 31.09 -1.13
CA ARG A 220 11.21 30.91 0.27
C ARG A 220 10.37 29.85 0.99
N ALA A 221 9.06 29.87 0.81
CA ALA A 221 8.17 28.86 1.38
C ALA A 221 8.48 27.44 0.87
N ILE A 222 8.87 27.28 -0.41
CA ILE A 222 9.34 26.02 -0.97
C ILE A 222 10.61 25.54 -0.29
N ARG A 223 11.60 26.42 -0.10
CA ARG A 223 12.85 26.05 0.62
C ARG A 223 12.56 25.65 2.06
N MET A 224 11.69 26.36 2.75
CA MET A 224 11.27 25.99 4.11
C MET A 224 10.62 24.61 4.13
N ALA A 225 9.79 24.26 3.12
CA ALA A 225 9.21 22.92 3.00
C ALA A 225 10.27 21.84 2.76
N GLN A 226 11.29 22.11 1.95
CA GLN A 226 12.43 21.21 1.73
C GLN A 226 13.26 21.01 3.00
N GLU A 227 13.60 22.09 3.70
CA GLU A 227 14.35 22.07 4.97
C GLU A 227 13.59 21.29 6.06
N ALA A 228 12.27 21.41 6.09
CA ALA A 228 11.41 20.68 7.02
C ALA A 228 11.15 19.22 6.58
N GLY A 229 11.62 18.80 5.40
CA GLY A 229 11.41 17.45 4.87
C GLY A 229 9.99 17.18 4.37
N TYR A 230 9.22 18.22 4.05
CA TYR A 230 7.86 18.12 3.51
C TYR A 230 7.81 18.11 1.99
N ALA A 231 8.84 18.64 1.31
CA ALA A 231 8.94 18.68 -0.14
C ALA A 231 10.02 17.71 -0.64
N GLU A 232 9.81 17.19 -1.83
CA GLU A 232 10.79 16.39 -2.56
C GLU A 232 12.04 17.25 -2.88
N PRO A 233 13.22 16.61 -3.12
CA PRO A 233 14.42 17.32 -3.54
C PRO A 233 14.20 18.20 -4.79
N ASP A 234 13.42 17.71 -5.74
CA ASP A 234 12.89 18.51 -6.85
C ASP A 234 11.45 18.93 -6.52
N PRO A 235 11.20 20.17 -6.11
CA PRO A 235 9.87 20.62 -5.70
C PRO A 235 8.87 20.65 -6.86
N ARG A 236 9.33 20.57 -8.13
CA ARG A 236 8.44 20.49 -9.31
C ARG A 236 7.60 19.22 -9.28
N VAL A 237 8.09 18.14 -8.66
CA VAL A 237 7.32 16.91 -8.46
C VAL A 237 6.05 17.19 -7.66
N ASP A 238 6.17 17.90 -6.54
CA ASP A 238 5.04 18.30 -5.70
C ASP A 238 4.15 19.32 -6.40
N LEU A 239 4.77 20.33 -7.01
CA LEU A 239 4.09 21.45 -7.67
C LEU A 239 3.37 21.05 -8.96
N SER A 240 3.77 19.94 -9.59
CA SER A 240 3.13 19.40 -10.81
C SER A 240 1.70 18.94 -10.59
N GLY A 241 1.30 18.70 -9.34
CA GLY A 241 -0.02 18.18 -8.99
C GLY A 241 -0.22 16.70 -9.33
N THR A 242 0.80 16.00 -9.81
CA THR A 242 0.67 14.58 -10.22
C THR A 242 0.18 13.68 -9.07
N ASP A 243 0.67 13.85 -7.85
CA ASP A 243 0.22 13.10 -6.68
C ASP A 243 -1.22 13.46 -6.31
N VAL A 244 -1.60 14.73 -6.43
CA VAL A 244 -2.98 15.21 -6.21
C VAL A 244 -3.95 14.58 -7.21
N ILE A 245 -3.57 14.53 -8.51
CA ILE A 245 -4.38 13.90 -9.55
C ILE A 245 -4.59 12.42 -9.24
N ARG A 246 -3.54 11.67 -8.86
CA ARG A 246 -3.66 10.27 -8.46
C ARG A 246 -4.63 10.08 -7.30
N LYS A 247 -4.55 10.94 -6.28
CA LYS A 247 -5.45 10.90 -5.13
C LYS A 247 -6.89 11.20 -5.51
N LEU A 248 -7.14 12.19 -6.35
CA LEU A 248 -8.48 12.51 -6.86
C LEU A 248 -9.08 11.35 -7.64
N VAL A 249 -8.29 10.70 -8.51
CA VAL A 249 -8.73 9.52 -9.27
C VAL A 249 -9.10 8.37 -8.33
N ILE A 250 -8.29 8.11 -7.31
CA ILE A 250 -8.55 7.06 -6.30
C ILE A 250 -9.87 7.36 -5.57
N LEU A 251 -10.05 8.57 -5.04
CA LEU A 251 -11.27 8.95 -4.32
C LEU A 251 -12.52 8.86 -5.21
N SER A 252 -12.42 9.33 -6.46
CA SER A 252 -13.54 9.27 -7.41
C SER A 252 -13.93 7.82 -7.72
N ARG A 253 -12.96 6.92 -7.89
CA ARG A 253 -13.20 5.50 -8.15
C ARG A 253 -13.85 4.80 -6.96
N GLU A 254 -13.36 5.05 -5.75
CA GLU A 254 -13.96 4.49 -4.54
C GLU A 254 -15.36 5.06 -4.28
N ALA A 255 -15.64 6.29 -4.74
CA ALA A 255 -16.97 6.88 -4.75
C ALA A 255 -17.89 6.33 -5.87
N GLY A 256 -17.42 5.35 -6.66
CA GLY A 256 -18.20 4.65 -7.69
C GLY A 256 -18.15 5.28 -9.10
N TYR A 257 -17.29 6.25 -9.33
CA TYR A 257 -17.18 6.90 -10.64
C TYR A 257 -16.04 6.31 -11.47
N ARG A 258 -16.31 6.14 -12.79
CA ARG A 258 -15.28 5.76 -13.75
C ARG A 258 -14.51 7.01 -14.18
N VAL A 259 -13.29 7.16 -13.69
CA VAL A 259 -12.43 8.32 -13.94
C VAL A 259 -11.03 7.87 -14.31
N GLU A 260 -10.45 8.48 -15.34
CA GLU A 260 -9.05 8.35 -15.72
C GLU A 260 -8.25 9.59 -15.30
N GLN A 261 -6.92 9.49 -15.21
CA GLN A 261 -6.08 10.64 -14.89
C GLN A 261 -6.22 11.76 -15.95
N ALA A 262 -6.46 11.39 -17.20
CA ALA A 262 -6.66 12.33 -18.30
C ALA A 262 -7.98 13.12 -18.20
N ASP A 263 -8.98 12.63 -17.46
CA ASP A 263 -10.26 13.33 -17.26
C ASP A 263 -10.14 14.47 -16.24
N VAL A 264 -9.04 14.51 -15.47
CA VAL A 264 -8.83 15.53 -14.44
C VAL A 264 -8.39 16.84 -15.09
N LYS A 265 -9.22 17.87 -14.97
CA LYS A 265 -8.84 19.21 -15.37
C LYS A 265 -7.81 19.76 -14.39
N LYS A 266 -6.68 20.17 -14.93
CA LYS A 266 -5.56 20.69 -14.18
C LYS A 266 -5.42 22.18 -14.43
N GLU A 267 -5.54 22.96 -13.37
CA GLU A 267 -5.24 24.37 -13.36
C GLU A 267 -4.04 24.61 -12.44
N LEU A 268 -2.87 24.72 -13.01
CA LEU A 268 -1.66 25.00 -12.24
C LEU A 268 -1.63 26.48 -11.86
N PHE A 269 -1.33 26.74 -10.61
CA PHE A 269 -1.05 28.09 -10.10
C PHE A 269 0.36 28.59 -10.45
N ILE A 270 1.23 27.70 -11.00
CA ILE A 270 2.56 28.02 -11.48
C ILE A 270 2.57 27.91 -12.99
N PRO A 271 3.04 28.94 -13.72
CA PRO A 271 3.21 28.86 -15.17
C PRO A 271 4.13 27.71 -15.59
N GLU A 272 3.82 27.05 -16.69
CA GLU A 272 4.54 25.87 -17.21
C GLU A 272 6.04 26.13 -17.42
N LYS A 273 6.45 27.35 -17.76
CA LYS A 273 7.84 27.72 -17.96
C LYS A 273 8.75 27.44 -16.73
N TYR A 274 8.19 27.36 -15.52
CA TYR A 274 8.95 27.08 -14.30
C TYR A 274 9.13 25.57 -14.03
N PHE A 275 8.62 24.71 -14.89
CA PHE A 275 8.88 23.27 -14.87
C PHE A 275 10.02 22.85 -15.81
N GLU A 276 10.59 23.79 -16.57
CA GLU A 276 11.74 23.59 -17.44
C GLU A 276 13.03 24.03 -16.72
N GLY A 277 14.19 23.63 -17.25
CA GLY A 277 15.49 24.02 -16.71
C GLY A 277 15.94 23.19 -15.49
N SER A 278 16.93 23.70 -14.75
CA SER A 278 17.42 23.10 -13.51
C SER A 278 16.56 23.50 -12.30
N VAL A 279 16.71 22.77 -11.19
CA VAL A 279 16.00 23.08 -9.93
C VAL A 279 16.46 24.40 -9.32
N GLU A 280 17.69 24.82 -9.63
CA GLU A 280 18.34 26.01 -9.07
C GLU A 280 17.94 27.29 -9.81
N GLU A 281 17.53 27.19 -11.07
CA GLU A 281 16.97 28.28 -11.90
C GLU A 281 15.50 28.55 -11.54
#